data_ec9fbf6ceabd195cf6ea10872490b9d6
#
_entry.id   ec9fbf6ceabd195cf6ea10872490b9d6
#
_cell.length_a   1.000
_cell.length_b   1.000
_cell.length_c   1.000
_cell.angle_alpha   90.00
_cell.angle_beta   90.00
_cell.angle_gamma   90.00
#
_symmetry.space_group_name_H-M   'P 1'
#
loop_
_entity.id
_entity.type
_entity.pdbx_description
1 polymer ?
#
loop_
_entity_poly.entity_id
_entity_poly.type
_entity_poly.pdbx_seq_one_letter_code
_entity_poly.pdbx_strand_id
1 'polypeptide(L)'
;MIPRTNFNFCDILYNMPKALRTVIICIIAEILNFLAADVFYHTLKIPLFFDTIFTVAVVFYCGLVPGLCVSVGYNLINSLIWVLQKGVADPFIFFYTICGILIVLSTWVVSRRKAEFKISPVVTILYLVLIALISSFCTIISSGIIDYFHYIYYDVPDMMNPIKSFTESFVNHHFSLLVSCILAQISISFADRLIATFAGYGVYRLCERFIERR
;
A
#
# COMPACT_ATOMS: atom_id res chain seq x y z
N MET A 1 15.32 -46.62 1.67
CA MET A 1 14.52 -45.60 2.38
C MET A 1 15.19 -44.25 2.14
N ILE A 2 14.66 -43.47 1.22
CA ILE A 2 15.19 -42.12 0.91
C ILE A 2 14.56 -41.19 1.97
N PRO A 3 15.35 -40.44 2.77
CA PRO A 3 14.77 -39.49 3.71
C PRO A 3 14.06 -38.39 2.91
N ARG A 4 12.74 -38.26 3.09
CA ARG A 4 11.97 -37.09 2.65
C ARG A 4 12.47 -35.92 3.47
N THR A 5 13.43 -35.19 2.93
CA THR A 5 13.75 -33.85 3.41
C THR A 5 12.56 -32.96 3.04
N ASN A 6 11.65 -32.73 3.98
CA ASN A 6 10.67 -31.66 3.85
C ASN A 6 11.45 -30.34 3.83
N PHE A 7 11.77 -29.89 2.63
CA PHE A 7 12.37 -28.57 2.41
C PHE A 7 11.30 -27.52 2.77
N ASN A 8 11.37 -27.01 3.98
CA ASN A 8 10.52 -25.89 4.39
C ASN A 8 11.13 -24.59 3.88
N PHE A 9 10.40 -23.88 3.04
CA PHE A 9 10.79 -22.55 2.53
C PHE A 9 11.27 -21.60 3.63
N CYS A 10 10.66 -21.70 4.82
CA CYS A 10 11.07 -20.91 6.01
C CYS A 10 12.50 -21.22 6.48
N ASP A 11 12.95 -22.48 6.40
CA ASP A 11 14.30 -22.89 6.81
C ASP A 11 15.37 -22.31 5.86
N ILE A 12 15.04 -22.22 4.57
CA ILE A 12 15.91 -21.60 3.57
C ILE A 12 16.04 -20.09 3.86
N LEU A 13 14.93 -19.41 4.07
CA LEU A 13 14.91 -17.97 4.38
C LEU A 13 15.66 -17.65 5.68
N TYR A 14 15.57 -18.51 6.69
CA TYR A 14 16.23 -18.28 7.98
C TYR A 14 17.76 -18.34 7.86
N ASN A 15 18.28 -19.28 7.08
CA ASN A 15 19.72 -19.50 6.90
C ASN A 15 20.38 -18.54 5.91
N MET A 16 19.61 -17.69 5.22
CA MET A 16 20.16 -16.72 4.27
C MET A 16 20.76 -15.50 4.95
N PRO A 17 21.74 -14.84 4.30
CA PRO A 17 22.22 -13.51 4.72
C PRO A 17 21.06 -12.52 4.83
N LYS A 18 21.07 -11.68 5.87
CA LYS A 18 19.96 -10.72 6.14
C LYS A 18 19.61 -9.87 4.91
N ALA A 19 20.62 -9.40 4.17
CA ALA A 19 20.39 -8.58 2.97
C ALA A 19 19.62 -9.36 1.89
N LEU A 20 20.02 -10.60 1.57
CA LEU A 20 19.36 -11.42 0.56
C LEU A 20 17.91 -11.76 0.98
N ARG A 21 17.72 -12.10 2.24
CA ARG A 21 16.37 -12.33 2.81
C ARG A 21 15.48 -11.11 2.65
N THR A 22 15.98 -9.91 2.93
CA THR A 22 15.23 -8.66 2.78
C THR A 22 14.84 -8.41 1.33
N VAL A 23 15.76 -8.62 0.38
CA VAL A 23 15.45 -8.47 -1.07
C VAL A 23 14.36 -9.44 -1.51
N ILE A 24 14.44 -10.70 -1.11
CA ILE A 24 13.41 -11.71 -1.45
C ILE A 24 12.04 -11.31 -0.86
N ILE A 25 12.01 -10.84 0.39
CA ILE A 25 10.78 -10.37 1.03
C ILE A 25 10.18 -9.18 0.26
N CYS A 26 11.01 -8.23 -0.18
CA CYS A 26 10.56 -7.08 -0.97
C CYS A 26 9.94 -7.53 -2.31
N ILE A 27 10.60 -8.43 -3.04
CA ILE A 27 10.09 -8.95 -4.32
C ILE A 27 8.76 -9.69 -4.11
N ILE A 28 8.66 -10.55 -3.09
CA ILE A 28 7.41 -11.24 -2.77
C ILE A 28 6.31 -10.25 -2.41
N ALA A 29 6.62 -9.22 -1.62
CA ALA A 29 5.66 -8.20 -1.21
C ALA A 29 5.15 -7.39 -2.41
N GLU A 30 6.00 -7.06 -3.38
CA GLU A 30 5.58 -6.39 -4.62
C GLU A 30 4.61 -7.27 -5.43
N ILE A 31 4.97 -8.54 -5.66
CA ILE A 31 4.10 -9.48 -6.39
C ILE A 31 2.74 -9.61 -5.69
N LEU A 32 2.74 -9.73 -4.36
CA LEU A 32 1.53 -9.87 -3.58
C LEU A 32 0.69 -8.58 -3.56
N ASN A 33 1.30 -7.39 -3.60
CA ASN A 33 0.57 -6.13 -3.74
C ASN A 33 -0.14 -6.05 -5.10
N PHE A 34 0.53 -6.44 -6.21
CA PHE A 34 -0.11 -6.51 -7.52
C PHE A 34 -1.26 -7.50 -7.55
N LEU A 35 -1.06 -8.70 -6.99
CA LEU A 35 -2.12 -9.72 -6.91
C LEU A 35 -3.30 -9.23 -6.05
N ALA A 36 -3.04 -8.59 -4.93
CA ALA A 36 -4.10 -8.04 -4.09
C ALA A 36 -4.89 -6.96 -4.85
N ALA A 37 -4.21 -5.99 -5.46
CA ALA A 37 -4.87 -4.94 -6.23
C ALA A 37 -5.73 -5.52 -7.36
N ASP A 38 -5.19 -6.48 -8.13
CA ASP A 38 -5.91 -7.13 -9.23
C ASP A 38 -7.15 -7.91 -8.74
N VAL A 39 -6.99 -8.74 -7.72
CA VAL A 39 -8.10 -9.55 -7.16
C VAL A 39 -9.21 -8.67 -6.61
N PHE A 40 -8.87 -7.66 -5.82
CA PHE A 40 -9.89 -6.81 -5.20
C PHE A 40 -10.58 -5.92 -6.22
N TYR A 41 -9.86 -5.35 -7.17
CA TYR A 41 -10.43 -4.46 -8.16
C TYR A 41 -11.17 -5.21 -9.29
N HIS A 42 -10.51 -6.19 -9.95
CA HIS A 42 -11.10 -6.85 -11.11
C HIS A 42 -12.02 -8.00 -10.76
N THR A 43 -11.69 -8.81 -9.73
CA THR A 43 -12.48 -9.99 -9.37
C THR A 43 -13.61 -9.65 -8.43
N LEU A 44 -13.33 -8.94 -7.34
CA LEU A 44 -14.32 -8.63 -6.30
C LEU A 44 -15.07 -7.31 -6.58
N LYS A 45 -14.59 -6.50 -7.54
CA LYS A 45 -15.15 -5.18 -7.90
C LYS A 45 -15.29 -4.24 -6.69
N ILE A 46 -14.37 -4.38 -5.73
CA ILE A 46 -14.30 -3.49 -4.57
C ILE A 46 -13.49 -2.27 -4.99
N PRO A 47 -14.03 -1.04 -4.88
CA PRO A 47 -13.36 0.19 -5.30
C PRO A 47 -12.30 0.66 -4.28
N LEU A 48 -11.44 -0.24 -3.86
CA LEU A 48 -10.32 0.00 -2.95
C LEU A 48 -9.04 -0.49 -3.61
N PHE A 49 -7.93 0.16 -3.33
CA PHE A 49 -6.69 -0.12 -4.04
C PHE A 49 -5.97 -1.36 -3.51
N PHE A 50 -5.91 -1.55 -2.19
CA PHE A 50 -5.24 -2.67 -1.50
C PHE A 50 -3.80 -2.98 -1.96
N ASP A 51 -3.19 -2.03 -2.64
CA ASP A 51 -1.85 -2.11 -3.24
C ASP A 51 -0.71 -1.93 -2.23
N THR A 52 -1.03 -1.68 -0.97
CA THR A 52 -0.05 -1.34 0.07
C THR A 52 -0.07 -2.26 1.29
N ILE A 53 -0.89 -3.31 1.30
CA ILE A 53 -1.00 -4.25 2.43
C ILE A 53 0.37 -4.85 2.76
N PHE A 54 1.05 -5.38 1.75
CA PHE A 54 2.35 -6.03 1.94
C PHE A 54 3.48 -5.01 2.10
N THR A 55 3.34 -3.80 1.56
CA THR A 55 4.26 -2.68 1.86
C THR A 55 4.25 -2.35 3.35
N VAL A 56 3.07 -2.22 3.97
CA VAL A 56 2.93 -2.00 5.42
C VAL A 56 3.56 -3.15 6.21
N ALA A 57 3.33 -4.40 5.81
CA ALA A 57 3.93 -5.57 6.45
C ALA A 57 5.47 -5.52 6.39
N VAL A 58 6.05 -5.14 5.23
CA VAL A 58 7.50 -4.98 5.05
C VAL A 58 8.05 -3.87 5.94
N VAL A 59 7.34 -2.75 6.10
CA VAL A 59 7.76 -1.67 7.01
C VAL A 59 7.83 -2.17 8.45
N PHE A 60 6.84 -2.93 8.91
CA PHE A 60 6.85 -3.52 10.25
C PHE A 60 7.98 -4.54 10.44
N TYR A 61 8.28 -5.35 9.42
CA TYR A 61 9.26 -6.44 9.53
C TYR A 61 10.69 -5.98 9.23
N CYS A 62 10.91 -5.29 8.11
CA CYS A 62 12.24 -4.91 7.59
C CYS A 62 12.62 -3.45 7.85
N GLY A 63 11.64 -2.57 8.16
CA GLY A 63 11.85 -1.15 8.45
C GLY A 63 11.69 -0.23 7.23
N LEU A 64 12.21 1.00 7.35
CA LEU A 64 11.95 2.11 6.42
C LEU A 64 12.43 1.82 4.99
N VAL A 65 13.73 1.54 4.83
CA VAL A 65 14.34 1.46 3.49
C VAL A 65 13.71 0.37 2.63
N PRO A 66 13.52 -0.88 3.11
CA PRO A 66 12.83 -1.90 2.35
C PRO A 66 11.37 -1.52 2.03
N GLY A 67 10.66 -0.89 2.96
CA GLY A 67 9.31 -0.39 2.71
C GLY A 67 9.25 0.65 1.59
N LEU A 68 10.22 1.59 1.56
CA LEU A 68 10.34 2.56 0.47
C LEU A 68 10.65 1.88 -0.87
N CYS A 69 11.56 0.88 -0.87
CA CYS A 69 11.86 0.13 -2.09
C CYS A 69 10.62 -0.55 -2.68
N VAL A 70 9.81 -1.22 -1.85
CA VAL A 70 8.56 -1.85 -2.29
C VAL A 70 7.56 -0.82 -2.79
N SER A 71 7.39 0.30 -2.07
CA SER A 71 6.43 1.33 -2.47
C SER A 71 6.80 2.02 -3.79
N VAL A 72 8.07 2.38 -3.96
CA VAL A 72 8.57 3.03 -5.19
C VAL A 72 8.58 2.03 -6.35
N GLY A 73 9.03 0.79 -6.10
CA GLY A 73 9.06 -0.29 -7.07
C GLY A 73 7.67 -0.59 -7.62
N TYR A 74 6.67 -0.74 -6.75
CA TYR A 74 5.28 -0.96 -7.15
C TYR A 74 4.78 0.12 -8.12
N ASN A 75 4.92 1.40 -7.74
CA ASN A 75 4.43 2.51 -8.58
C ASN A 75 5.21 2.63 -9.89
N LEU A 76 6.52 2.37 -9.88
CA LEU A 76 7.34 2.36 -11.08
C LEU A 76 6.89 1.26 -12.05
N ILE A 77 6.70 0.04 -11.55
CA ILE A 77 6.23 -1.09 -12.36
C ILE A 77 4.80 -0.82 -12.86
N ASN A 78 3.91 -0.29 -12.02
CA ASN A 78 2.55 0.06 -12.41
C ASN A 78 2.52 1.11 -13.53
N SER A 79 3.34 2.16 -13.42
CA SER A 79 3.51 3.16 -14.48
C SER A 79 4.03 2.55 -15.78
N LEU A 80 4.98 1.60 -15.68
CA LEU A 80 5.52 0.91 -16.86
C LEU A 80 4.47 0.01 -17.52
N ILE A 81 3.69 -0.74 -16.73
CA ILE A 81 2.57 -1.56 -17.22
C ILE A 81 1.57 -0.68 -17.94
N TRP A 82 1.24 0.49 -17.39
CA TRP A 82 0.33 1.45 -18.05
C TRP A 82 0.85 1.88 -19.42
N VAL A 83 2.12 2.25 -19.52
CA VAL A 83 2.74 2.62 -20.83
C VAL A 83 2.66 1.47 -21.83
N LEU A 84 2.94 0.24 -21.37
CA LEU A 84 2.87 -0.93 -22.25
C LEU A 84 1.45 -1.26 -22.72
N GLN A 85 0.44 -1.03 -21.88
CA GLN A 85 -0.96 -1.33 -22.22
C GLN A 85 -1.63 -0.24 -23.06
N LYS A 86 -1.36 1.03 -22.77
CA LYS A 86 -2.03 2.17 -23.41
C LYS A 86 -1.18 2.84 -24.49
N GLY A 87 0.11 2.55 -24.57
CA GLY A 87 1.02 3.16 -25.55
C GLY A 87 1.34 4.63 -25.26
N VAL A 88 0.85 5.20 -24.17
CA VAL A 88 1.06 6.60 -23.78
C VAL A 88 1.62 6.66 -22.37
N ALA A 89 2.67 7.45 -22.18
CA ALA A 89 3.24 7.71 -20.88
C ALA A 89 2.39 8.73 -20.12
N ASP A 90 1.86 8.33 -18.97
CA ASP A 90 1.15 9.21 -18.06
C ASP A 90 2.00 9.42 -16.79
N PRO A 91 2.66 10.58 -16.65
CA PRO A 91 3.54 10.84 -15.51
C PRO A 91 2.78 10.92 -14.18
N PHE A 92 1.48 11.22 -14.19
CA PHE A 92 0.69 11.32 -12.96
C PHE A 92 0.54 9.97 -12.27
N ILE A 93 0.50 8.86 -13.03
CA ILE A 93 0.49 7.50 -12.45
C ILE A 93 1.75 7.29 -11.58
N PHE A 94 2.91 7.75 -12.03
CA PHE A 94 4.13 7.66 -11.24
C PHE A 94 4.11 8.58 -10.02
N PHE A 95 3.47 9.75 -10.08
CA PHE A 95 3.40 10.67 -8.94
C PHE A 95 2.64 10.11 -7.74
N TYR A 96 1.76 9.12 -7.91
CA TYR A 96 1.19 8.38 -6.77
C TYR A 96 2.24 7.68 -5.90
N THR A 97 3.48 7.57 -6.36
CA THR A 97 4.62 7.17 -5.52
C THR A 97 4.74 8.04 -4.26
N ILE A 98 4.39 9.32 -4.34
CA ILE A 98 4.38 10.24 -3.19
C ILE A 98 3.43 9.72 -2.10
N CYS A 99 2.23 9.27 -2.51
CA CYS A 99 1.27 8.67 -1.57
C CYS A 99 1.87 7.43 -0.90
N GLY A 100 2.48 6.55 -1.68
CA GLY A 100 3.15 5.36 -1.16
C GLY A 100 4.28 5.67 -0.18
N ILE A 101 5.11 6.67 -0.47
CA ILE A 101 6.17 7.14 0.43
C ILE A 101 5.56 7.66 1.75
N LEU A 102 4.48 8.43 1.69
CA LEU A 102 3.80 8.97 2.88
C LEU A 102 3.20 7.86 3.75
N ILE A 103 2.66 6.79 3.15
CA ILE A 103 2.18 5.62 3.87
C ILE A 103 3.32 4.91 4.59
N VAL A 104 4.45 4.69 3.90
CA VAL A 104 5.63 4.06 4.49
C VAL A 104 6.18 4.90 5.64
N LEU A 105 6.30 6.21 5.48
CA LEU A 105 6.79 7.13 6.52
C LEU A 105 5.86 7.13 7.74
N SER A 106 4.55 7.26 7.53
CA SER A 106 3.54 7.22 8.60
C SER A 106 3.61 5.92 9.39
N THR A 107 3.66 4.80 8.67
CA THR A 107 3.78 3.47 9.28
C THR A 107 5.08 3.33 10.06
N TRP A 108 6.20 3.75 9.49
CA TRP A 108 7.52 3.62 10.09
C TRP A 108 7.67 4.47 11.36
N VAL A 109 7.22 5.73 11.34
CA VAL A 109 7.32 6.63 12.50
C VAL A 109 6.63 6.03 13.73
N VAL A 110 5.45 5.47 13.54
CA VAL A 110 4.69 4.85 14.63
C VAL A 110 5.26 3.47 14.99
N SER A 111 5.61 2.65 13.98
CA SER A 111 6.14 1.30 14.19
C SER A 111 7.52 1.25 14.89
N ARG A 112 8.24 2.38 14.95
CA ARG A 112 9.48 2.48 15.74
C ARG A 112 9.28 2.14 17.21
N ARG A 113 8.07 2.34 17.74
CA ARG A 113 7.71 2.04 19.13
C ARG A 113 7.21 0.61 19.31
N LYS A 114 7.90 -0.37 18.69
CA LYS A 114 7.49 -1.80 18.70
C LYS A 114 7.23 -2.37 20.11
N ALA A 115 7.93 -1.89 21.12
CA ALA A 115 7.73 -2.32 22.50
C ALA A 115 6.31 -2.00 23.00
N GLU A 116 5.76 -0.86 22.61
CA GLU A 116 4.43 -0.42 23.02
C GLU A 116 3.31 -1.26 22.40
N PHE A 117 3.52 -1.79 21.18
CA PHE A 117 2.58 -2.73 20.53
C PHE A 117 2.43 -4.06 21.30
N LYS A 118 3.37 -4.39 22.19
CA LYS A 118 3.34 -5.64 22.96
C LYS A 118 2.68 -5.48 24.33
N ILE A 119 2.31 -4.26 24.74
CA ILE A 119 1.75 -3.98 26.08
C ILE A 119 0.34 -4.55 26.21
N SER A 120 -0.54 -4.24 25.26
CA SER A 120 -1.89 -4.80 25.25
C SER A 120 -2.50 -4.76 23.83
N PRO A 121 -3.50 -5.63 23.55
CA PRO A 121 -4.22 -5.60 22.26
C PRO A 121 -4.89 -4.26 21.98
N VAL A 122 -5.40 -3.59 23.01
CA VAL A 122 -6.05 -2.26 22.88
C VAL A 122 -5.03 -1.22 22.40
N VAL A 123 -3.85 -1.19 22.99
CA VAL A 123 -2.76 -0.29 22.59
C VAL A 123 -2.35 -0.56 21.14
N THR A 124 -2.23 -1.83 20.74
CA THR A 124 -1.96 -2.22 19.35
C THR A 124 -3.01 -1.64 18.40
N ILE A 125 -4.30 -1.81 18.71
CA ILE A 125 -5.40 -1.30 17.88
C ILE A 125 -5.32 0.23 17.78
N LEU A 126 -5.09 0.94 18.88
CA LEU A 126 -4.96 2.40 18.88
C LEU A 126 -3.81 2.88 17.98
N TYR A 127 -2.65 2.23 18.04
CA TYR A 127 -1.53 2.56 17.17
C TYR A 127 -1.81 2.25 15.69
N LEU A 128 -2.50 1.16 15.38
CA LEU A 128 -2.89 0.83 14.00
C LEU A 128 -3.90 1.85 13.46
N VAL A 129 -4.88 2.25 14.28
CA VAL A 129 -5.82 3.33 13.92
C VAL A 129 -5.06 4.65 13.71
N LEU A 130 -4.10 4.98 14.56
CA LEU A 130 -3.28 6.18 14.41
C LEU A 130 -2.48 6.16 13.10
N ILE A 131 -1.86 5.03 12.74
CA ILE A 131 -1.17 4.87 11.45
C ILE A 131 -2.16 5.10 10.30
N ALA A 132 -3.32 4.47 10.35
CA ALA A 132 -4.35 4.59 9.32
C ALA A 132 -4.84 6.04 9.17
N LEU A 133 -5.06 6.76 10.27
CA LEU A 133 -5.48 8.16 10.26
C LEU A 133 -4.41 9.08 9.66
N ILE A 134 -3.17 8.97 10.11
CA ILE A 134 -2.06 9.81 9.62
C ILE A 134 -1.83 9.53 8.13
N SER A 135 -1.74 8.27 7.74
CA SER A 135 -1.53 7.90 6.34
C SER A 135 -2.70 8.32 5.45
N SER A 136 -3.96 8.17 5.91
CA SER A 136 -5.14 8.64 5.17
C SER A 136 -5.10 10.14 4.96
N PHE A 137 -4.84 10.91 6.01
CA PHE A 137 -4.79 12.36 5.90
C PHE A 137 -3.74 12.83 4.89
N CYS A 138 -2.54 12.27 4.98
CA CYS A 138 -1.46 12.58 4.05
C CYS A 138 -1.80 12.17 2.60
N THR A 139 -2.36 10.98 2.42
CA THR A 139 -2.68 10.47 1.08
C THR A 139 -3.87 11.17 0.46
N ILE A 140 -4.92 11.52 1.21
CA ILE A 140 -6.08 12.27 0.71
C ILE A 140 -5.64 13.61 0.09
N ILE A 141 -4.78 14.34 0.78
CA ILE A 141 -4.30 15.63 0.28
C ILE A 141 -3.42 15.43 -0.95
N SER A 142 -2.43 14.55 -0.87
CA SER A 142 -1.48 14.36 -1.98
C SER A 142 -2.13 13.75 -3.22
N SER A 143 -2.99 12.72 -3.07
CA SER A 143 -3.72 12.14 -4.20
C SER A 143 -4.73 13.12 -4.78
N GLY A 144 -5.47 13.88 -3.96
CA GLY A 144 -6.40 14.89 -4.45
C GLY A 144 -5.72 15.99 -5.26
N ILE A 145 -4.49 16.38 -4.90
CA ILE A 145 -3.69 17.33 -5.71
C ILE A 145 -3.23 16.66 -7.01
N ILE A 146 -2.78 15.41 -6.98
CA ILE A 146 -2.38 14.67 -8.17
C ILE A 146 -3.58 14.50 -9.11
N ASP A 147 -4.75 14.10 -8.58
CA ASP A 147 -5.99 13.96 -9.34
C ASP A 147 -6.40 15.29 -10.00
N TYR A 148 -6.30 16.41 -9.28
CA TYR A 148 -6.60 17.73 -9.83
C TYR A 148 -5.78 18.03 -11.08
N PHE A 149 -4.46 17.80 -11.03
CA PHE A 149 -3.61 17.99 -12.21
C PHE A 149 -3.89 16.95 -13.29
N HIS A 150 -4.21 15.71 -12.90
CA HIS A 150 -4.58 14.67 -13.85
C HIS A 150 -5.85 15.04 -14.63
N TYR A 151 -6.89 15.58 -13.98
CA TYR A 151 -8.08 16.08 -14.63
C TYR A 151 -7.83 17.24 -15.60
N ILE A 152 -6.82 18.08 -15.36
CA ILE A 152 -6.50 19.22 -16.23
C ILE A 152 -5.74 18.79 -17.47
N TYR A 153 -4.84 17.84 -17.36
CA TYR A 153 -3.86 17.52 -18.40
C TYR A 153 -4.10 16.20 -19.12
N TYR A 154 -4.83 15.28 -18.54
CA TYR A 154 -5.04 13.92 -19.04
C TYR A 154 -6.46 13.42 -18.75
N ASP A 155 -6.88 12.37 -19.48
CA ASP A 155 -8.08 11.63 -19.13
C ASP A 155 -7.82 10.74 -17.91
N VAL A 156 -8.71 10.80 -16.92
CA VAL A 156 -8.58 10.00 -15.68
C VAL A 156 -8.72 8.51 -16.01
N PRO A 157 -7.79 7.67 -15.56
CA PRO A 157 -7.81 6.23 -15.84
C PRO A 157 -9.11 5.55 -15.36
N ASP A 158 -9.56 4.53 -16.10
CA ASP A 158 -10.78 3.78 -15.76
C ASP A 158 -10.75 3.13 -14.37
N MET A 159 -9.56 2.72 -13.90
CA MET A 159 -9.40 2.18 -12.54
C MET A 159 -9.69 3.21 -11.43
N MET A 160 -9.80 4.49 -11.77
CA MET A 160 -10.20 5.56 -10.84
C MET A 160 -11.68 5.96 -11.00
N ASN A 161 -12.48 5.18 -11.74
CA ASN A 161 -13.89 5.48 -11.97
C ASN A 161 -14.71 5.81 -10.70
N PRO A 162 -14.54 5.13 -9.55
CA PRO A 162 -15.25 5.50 -8.34
C PRO A 162 -14.89 6.90 -7.85
N ILE A 163 -13.60 7.27 -7.87
CA ILE A 163 -13.13 8.60 -7.48
C ILE A 163 -13.64 9.64 -8.48
N LYS A 164 -13.58 9.32 -9.78
CA LYS A 164 -14.10 10.17 -10.85
C LYS A 164 -15.57 10.52 -10.65
N SER A 165 -16.43 9.54 -10.39
CA SER A 165 -17.85 9.77 -10.19
C SER A 165 -18.15 10.61 -8.95
N PHE A 166 -17.40 10.43 -7.84
CA PHE A 166 -17.50 11.30 -6.67
C PHE A 166 -17.03 12.73 -6.98
N THR A 167 -15.91 12.89 -7.68
CA THR A 167 -15.39 14.20 -8.08
C THR A 167 -16.41 14.95 -8.93
N GLU A 168 -16.97 14.30 -9.95
CA GLU A 168 -18.00 14.89 -10.82
C GLU A 168 -19.26 15.27 -10.05
N SER A 169 -19.68 14.46 -9.08
CA SER A 169 -20.79 14.77 -8.21
C SER A 169 -20.54 16.05 -7.39
N PHE A 170 -19.37 16.21 -6.79
CA PHE A 170 -19.02 17.43 -6.05
C PHE A 170 -18.91 18.66 -6.96
N VAL A 171 -18.36 18.54 -8.15
CA VAL A 171 -18.31 19.62 -9.14
C VAL A 171 -19.72 20.06 -9.53
N ASN A 172 -20.64 19.12 -9.74
CA ASN A 172 -22.06 19.42 -10.03
C ASN A 172 -22.76 20.15 -8.85
N HIS A 173 -22.26 19.98 -7.64
CA HIS A 173 -22.71 20.74 -6.45
C HIS A 173 -21.95 22.08 -6.25
N HIS A 174 -21.30 22.59 -7.32
CA HIS A 174 -20.58 23.89 -7.34
C HIS A 174 -19.34 23.98 -6.47
N PHE A 175 -18.74 22.87 -6.06
CA PHE A 175 -17.40 22.88 -5.46
C PHE A 175 -16.33 23.12 -6.53
N SER A 176 -15.23 23.77 -6.14
CA SER A 176 -14.08 23.91 -7.06
C SER A 176 -13.48 22.53 -7.36
N LEU A 177 -12.90 22.34 -8.57
CA LEU A 177 -12.34 21.06 -8.99
C LEU A 177 -11.32 20.51 -7.98
N LEU A 178 -10.41 21.34 -7.47
CA LEU A 178 -9.43 20.91 -6.47
C LEU A 178 -10.08 20.37 -5.19
N VAL A 179 -11.07 21.09 -4.67
CA VAL A 179 -11.81 20.67 -3.46
C VAL A 179 -12.57 19.38 -3.74
N SER A 180 -13.18 19.26 -4.91
CA SER A 180 -13.90 18.05 -5.33
C SER A 180 -13.00 16.81 -5.39
N CYS A 181 -11.78 16.95 -5.95
CA CYS A 181 -10.79 15.88 -5.98
C CYS A 181 -10.36 15.44 -4.56
N ILE A 182 -10.11 16.39 -3.66
CA ILE A 182 -9.73 16.08 -2.29
C ILE A 182 -10.90 15.40 -1.54
N LEU A 183 -12.12 15.90 -1.66
CA LEU A 183 -13.29 15.33 -0.99
C LEU A 183 -13.61 13.92 -1.49
N ALA A 184 -13.46 13.67 -2.80
CA ALA A 184 -13.68 12.36 -3.39
C ALA A 184 -12.75 11.27 -2.83
N GLN A 185 -11.53 11.65 -2.44
CA GLN A 185 -10.55 10.74 -1.87
C GLN A 185 -10.87 10.31 -0.42
N ILE A 186 -11.67 11.09 0.34
CA ILE A 186 -11.86 10.86 1.78
C ILE A 186 -12.39 9.46 2.07
N SER A 187 -13.51 9.10 1.48
CA SER A 187 -14.20 7.83 1.80
C SER A 187 -13.37 6.60 1.38
N ILE A 188 -12.78 6.65 0.20
CA ILE A 188 -12.03 5.53 -0.40
C ILE A 188 -10.70 5.37 0.31
N SER A 189 -9.92 6.45 0.43
CA SER A 189 -8.59 6.39 1.05
C SER A 189 -8.67 6.03 2.53
N PHE A 190 -9.66 6.53 3.28
CA PHE A 190 -9.78 6.19 4.70
C PHE A 190 -10.07 4.70 4.90
N ALA A 191 -11.05 4.14 4.18
CA ALA A 191 -11.39 2.73 4.27
C ALA A 191 -10.20 1.85 3.83
N ASP A 192 -9.56 2.21 2.72
CA ASP A 192 -8.43 1.49 2.18
C ASP A 192 -7.24 1.47 3.17
N ARG A 193 -6.85 2.64 3.71
CA ARG A 193 -5.74 2.73 4.68
C ARG A 193 -6.04 1.99 5.97
N LEU A 194 -7.27 2.04 6.45
CA LEU A 194 -7.67 1.29 7.64
C LEU A 194 -7.48 -0.22 7.42
N ILE A 195 -8.07 -0.75 6.35
CA ILE A 195 -7.99 -2.18 6.04
C ILE A 195 -6.54 -2.60 5.75
N ALA A 196 -5.82 -1.84 4.90
CA ALA A 196 -4.44 -2.14 4.54
C ALA A 196 -3.49 -2.14 5.75
N THR A 197 -3.69 -1.23 6.70
CA THR A 197 -2.88 -1.16 7.92
C THR A 197 -3.12 -2.38 8.81
N PHE A 198 -4.39 -2.74 9.06
CA PHE A 198 -4.71 -3.90 9.89
C PHE A 198 -4.30 -5.22 9.23
N ALA A 199 -4.57 -5.37 7.93
CA ALA A 199 -4.16 -6.55 7.17
C ALA A 199 -2.63 -6.68 7.11
N GLY A 200 -1.92 -5.58 6.82
CA GLY A 200 -0.46 -5.55 6.78
C GLY A 200 0.19 -5.90 8.12
N TYR A 201 -0.37 -5.39 9.23
CA TYR A 201 0.08 -5.80 10.56
C TYR A 201 -0.23 -7.27 10.84
N GLY A 202 -1.38 -7.78 10.39
CA GLY A 202 -1.73 -9.20 10.48
C GLY A 202 -0.71 -10.09 9.75
N VAL A 203 -0.35 -9.72 8.51
CA VAL A 203 0.69 -10.40 7.72
C VAL A 203 2.04 -10.36 8.46
N TYR A 204 2.45 -9.19 8.99
CA TYR A 204 3.66 -9.08 9.80
C TYR A 204 3.65 -10.05 10.98
N ARG A 205 2.55 -10.11 11.74
CA ARG A 205 2.44 -11.02 12.90
C ARG A 205 2.47 -12.51 12.50
N LEU A 206 1.91 -12.85 11.34
CA LEU A 206 2.03 -14.20 10.80
C LEU A 206 3.47 -14.52 10.43
N CYS A 207 4.15 -13.63 9.71
CA CYS A 207 5.57 -13.81 9.38
C CYS A 207 6.45 -13.94 10.63
N GLU A 208 6.24 -13.09 11.66
CA GLU A 208 6.96 -13.18 12.94
C GLU A 208 6.77 -14.55 13.57
N ARG A 209 5.53 -15.09 13.59
CA ARG A 209 5.25 -16.41 14.18
C ARG A 209 5.88 -17.57 13.43
N PHE A 210 5.93 -17.51 12.10
CA PHE A 210 6.46 -18.60 11.28
C PHE A 210 7.97 -18.57 11.13
N ILE A 211 8.59 -17.40 11.13
CA ILE A 211 10.03 -17.24 10.88
C ILE A 211 10.83 -17.21 12.21
N GLU A 212 10.27 -16.66 13.30
CA GLU A 212 11.00 -16.49 14.56
C GLU A 212 10.68 -17.56 15.63
N ARG A 213 9.71 -18.45 15.41
CA ARG A 213 9.36 -19.52 16.37
C ARG A 213 10.35 -20.70 16.42
N ARG A 214 11.49 -20.59 15.75
CA ARG A 214 12.59 -21.56 15.81
C ARG A 214 13.91 -20.88 16.17
#